data_f1856778e273c750cab5dc6da29fba18
#
_entry.id   f1856778e273c750cab5dc6da29fba18
#
_cell.length_a   1.000
_cell.length_b   1.000
_cell.length_c   1.000
_cell.angle_alpha   90.00
_cell.angle_beta   90.00
_cell.angle_gamma   90.00
#
_symmetry.space_group_name_H-M   'P 1'
#
loop_
_entity.id
_entity.type
_entity.pdbx_description
1 polymer ?
#
loop_
_entity_poly.entity_id
_entity_poly.type
_entity_poly.pdbx_seq_one_letter_code
_entity_poly.pdbx_strand_id
1 'polypeptide(L)' 'MRVYVNDQELEIAPGMTVKHALIQAGLLAEIQSSKKVFDEWDNEVGLDGALSEGAKLYIREG' A
#
# COMPACT_ATOMS: atom_id res chain seq x y z
N MET A 1 -12.15 -0.41 6.81
CA MET A 1 -11.69 0.61 5.87
C MET A 1 -11.23 -0.07 4.59
N ARG A 2 -11.65 0.42 3.45
CA ARG A 2 -11.34 -0.19 2.16
C ARG A 2 -10.19 0.55 1.49
N VAL A 3 -9.19 -0.20 1.04
CA VAL A 3 -8.06 0.35 0.31
C VAL A 3 -7.78 -0.53 -0.90
N TYR A 4 -6.97 -0.03 -1.82
CA TYR A 4 -6.64 -0.75 -3.05
C TYR A 4 -5.11 -0.84 -3.18
N VAL A 5 -4.61 -2.02 -3.54
CA VAL A 5 -3.19 -2.22 -3.80
C VAL A 5 -3.09 -2.87 -5.17
N ASN A 6 -2.47 -2.17 -6.13
CA ASN A 6 -2.41 -2.61 -7.53
C ASN A 6 -3.80 -2.99 -8.05
N ASP A 7 -4.79 -2.14 -7.74
CA ASP A 7 -6.19 -2.32 -8.11
C ASP A 7 -6.89 -3.49 -7.42
N GLN A 8 -6.24 -4.15 -6.47
CA GLN A 8 -6.87 -5.18 -5.67
C GLN A 8 -7.51 -4.57 -4.44
N GLU A 9 -8.80 -4.80 -4.27
CA GLU A 9 -9.54 -4.26 -3.13
C GLU A 9 -9.21 -5.05 -1.87
N LEU A 10 -8.93 -4.32 -0.78
CA LEU A 10 -8.65 -4.92 0.51
C LEU A 10 -9.49 -4.25 1.59
N GLU A 11 -9.92 -5.03 2.56
CA GLU A 11 -10.60 -4.51 3.75
C GLU A 11 -9.62 -4.59 4.91
N ILE A 12 -9.28 -3.45 5.50
CA ILE A 12 -8.35 -3.40 6.63
C ILE A 12 -8.96 -2.60 7.77
N ALA A 13 -8.43 -2.79 8.98
CA ALA A 13 -8.91 -2.08 10.15
C ALA A 13 -8.46 -0.61 10.08
N PRO A 14 -9.29 0.33 10.59
CA PRO A 14 -8.87 1.73 10.69
C PRO A 14 -7.61 1.86 11.54
N GLY A 15 -6.75 2.79 11.17
CA GLY A 15 -5.49 3.02 11.89
C GLY A 15 -4.33 2.18 11.41
N MET A 16 -4.55 1.29 10.45
CA MET A 16 -3.46 0.50 9.88
C MET A 16 -2.61 1.35 8.94
N THR A 17 -1.37 0.93 8.75
CA THR A 17 -0.42 1.63 7.90
C THR A 17 -0.29 0.94 6.54
N VAL A 18 0.46 1.59 5.64
CA VAL A 18 0.77 1.03 4.33
C VAL A 18 1.37 -0.37 4.45
N LYS A 19 2.27 -0.56 5.43
CA LYS A 19 2.89 -1.86 5.64
C LYS A 19 1.85 -2.96 5.88
N HIS A 20 0.83 -2.67 6.67
CA HIS A 20 -0.21 -3.66 6.95
C HIS A 20 -0.99 -4.02 5.70
N ALA A 21 -1.29 -3.04 4.85
CA ALA A 21 -1.99 -3.30 3.60
C ALA A 21 -1.15 -4.22 2.70
N LEU A 22 0.15 -3.98 2.63
CA LEU A 22 1.03 -4.80 1.80
C LEU A 22 1.15 -6.23 2.34
N ILE A 23 1.21 -6.38 3.65
CA ILE A 23 1.25 -7.71 4.26
C ILE A 23 -0.03 -8.46 3.91
N GLN A 24 -1.16 -7.82 4.06
CA GLN A 24 -2.44 -8.46 3.78
C GLN A 24 -2.60 -8.82 2.30
N ALA A 25 -2.04 -8.00 1.41
CA ALA A 25 -2.06 -8.29 -0.02
C ALA A 25 -1.00 -9.30 -0.46
N GLY A 26 -0.08 -9.67 0.44
CA GLY A 26 1.01 -10.60 0.11
C GLY A 26 2.11 -9.97 -0.71
N LEU A 27 2.28 -8.65 -0.64
CA LEU A 27 3.22 -7.93 -1.49
C LEU A 27 4.41 -7.35 -0.74
N LEU A 28 4.54 -7.61 0.57
CA LEU A 28 5.63 -7.03 1.33
C LEU A 28 6.99 -7.48 0.83
N ALA A 29 7.11 -8.72 0.37
CA ALA A 29 8.38 -9.23 -0.15
C ALA A 29 8.84 -8.45 -1.39
N GLU A 30 7.92 -7.91 -2.18
CA GLU A 30 8.29 -7.12 -3.36
C GLU A 30 8.93 -5.81 -2.96
N ILE A 31 8.50 -5.22 -1.86
CA ILE A 31 9.14 -4.00 -1.36
C ILE A 31 10.55 -4.28 -0.89
N GLN A 32 10.76 -5.45 -0.25
CA GLN A 32 12.09 -5.84 0.21
C GLN A 32 13.04 -6.14 -0.94
N SER A 33 12.52 -6.38 -2.14
CA SER A 33 13.34 -6.61 -3.32
C SER A 33 13.48 -5.37 -4.19
N SER A 34 13.51 -4.19 -3.58
CA SER A 34 13.82 -2.87 -4.18
C SER A 34 12.66 -2.18 -4.88
N LYS A 35 11.46 -2.71 -4.79
CA LYS A 35 10.30 -1.99 -5.28
C LYS A 35 9.81 -0.99 -4.25
N LYS A 36 9.07 0.02 -4.70
CA LYS A 36 8.57 1.08 -3.84
C LYS A 36 7.06 1.22 -4.00
N VAL A 37 6.45 1.87 -3.01
CA VAL A 37 5.01 2.09 -3.00
C VAL A 37 4.72 3.52 -3.39
N PHE A 38 3.76 3.70 -4.28
CA PHE A 38 3.33 5.02 -4.75
C PHE A 38 1.82 5.16 -4.57
N ASP A 39 1.36 6.39 -4.41
CA ASP A 39 -0.06 6.66 -4.33
C ASP A 39 -0.63 6.89 -5.74
N GLU A 40 -1.92 7.26 -5.81
CA GLU A 40 -2.57 7.45 -7.10
C GLU A 40 -2.08 8.70 -7.84
N TRP A 41 -1.36 9.58 -7.16
CA TRP A 41 -0.76 10.77 -7.77
C TRP A 41 0.72 10.62 -8.03
N ASP A 42 1.22 9.39 -7.96
CA ASP A 42 2.61 9.07 -8.30
C ASP A 42 3.62 9.58 -7.27
N ASN A 43 3.17 9.83 -6.06
CA ASN A 43 4.06 10.20 -4.96
C ASN A 43 4.46 8.96 -4.19
N GLU A 44 5.75 8.85 -3.87
CA GLU A 44 6.22 7.74 -3.06
C GLU A 44 5.69 7.87 -1.64
N VAL A 45 5.20 6.76 -1.08
CA VAL A 45 4.72 6.71 0.31
C VAL A 45 5.56 5.74 1.11
N GLY A 46 5.78 6.07 2.38
CA GLY A 46 6.54 5.18 3.27
C GLY A 46 5.66 4.09 3.83
N LEU A 47 6.30 3.03 4.33
CA LEU A 47 5.59 1.92 4.95
C LEU A 47 4.85 2.33 6.21
N ASP A 48 5.30 3.40 6.86
CA ASP A 48 4.65 3.92 8.06
C ASP A 48 3.54 4.91 7.73
N GLY A 49 3.27 5.14 6.45
CA GLY A 49 2.25 6.10 6.04
C GLY A 49 0.87 5.69 6.49
N ALA A 50 0.06 6.69 6.88
CA ALA A 50 -1.31 6.45 7.27
C ALA A 50 -2.17 6.21 6.04
N LEU A 51 -3.22 5.40 6.22
CA LEU A 51 -4.17 5.13 5.14
C LEU A 51 -5.51 5.75 5.47
N SER A 52 -6.25 6.09 4.42
CA SER A 52 -7.62 6.58 4.57
C SER A 52 -8.54 5.77 3.69
N GLU A 53 -9.84 5.91 3.92
CA GLU A 53 -10.84 5.19 3.14
C GLU A 53 -10.65 5.47 1.65
N GLY A 54 -10.58 4.42 0.86
CA GLY A 54 -10.42 4.54 -0.58
C GLY A 54 -9.00 4.77 -1.06
N ALA A 55 -8.00 4.71 -0.17
CA ALA A 55 -6.61 4.92 -0.56
C ALA A 55 -6.19 3.92 -1.63
N LYS A 56 -5.42 4.40 -2.60
CA LYS A 56 -4.93 3.55 -3.69
C LYS A 56 -3.40 3.54 -3.65
N LEU A 57 -2.85 2.34 -3.65
CA LEU A 57 -1.41 2.14 -3.60
C LEU A 57 -0.97 1.34 -4.81
N TYR A 58 0.20 1.68 -5.33
CA TYR A 58 0.77 1.01 -6.49
C TYR A 58 2.21 0.63 -6.19
N ILE A 59 2.56 -0.62 -6.47
CA ILE A 59 3.90 -1.14 -6.23
C ILE A 59 4.67 -1.07 -7.54
N ARG A 60 5.79 -0.35 -7.55
CA ARG A 60 6.61 -0.20 -8.76
C ARG A 60 8.07 -0.15 -8.38
N GLU A 61 8.94 -0.42 -9.36
CA GLU A 61 10.36 -0.23 -9.17
C GLU A 61 10.67 1.27 -9.10
N GLY A 62 11.43 1.64 -8.10
CA GLY A 62 11.77 3.03 -7.87
C GLY A 62 12.95 3.52 -8.62
#